data_b2bdbea3df86d258bd47acf46b71f89a
#
_entry.id   b2bdbea3df86d258bd47acf46b71f89a
#
_cell.length_a   1.000
_cell.length_b   1.000
_cell.length_c   1.000
_cell.angle_alpha   90.00
_cell.angle_beta   90.00
_cell.angle_gamma   90.00
#
_symmetry.space_group_name_H-M   'P 1'
#
loop_
_entity.id
_entity.type
_entity.pdbx_description
1 polymer ?
#
loop_
_entity_poly.entity_id
_entity_poly.type
_entity_poly.pdbx_seq_one_letter_code
_entity_poly.pdbx_strand_id
1 'polypeptide(L)'
;MRAGQLGLLFSDEHALRRVAREQSRITHLDPRCAAGAMAVARAVSIAATGRHLDTGEFLEDVARFAETEDVSVGQAIRGMISWVALDPAPAAQHVHRSGLDPGHPQWQGISAFVIPSVCWSLYAFLRSPDDYWETICTAVGVGGDTDTMAAMAGAVSGARVGAAALPAGLISRLTDREEWGAEDLVELALGCAALVEQS
;
A
#
# COMPACT_ATOMS: atom_id res chain seq x y z
N MET A 1 2.14 -3.05 6.25
CA MET A 1 2.41 -1.62 6.49
C MET A 1 3.83 -1.17 6.13
N ARG A 2 4.90 -1.77 6.66
CA ARG A 2 6.31 -1.31 6.56
C ARG A 2 6.98 -1.45 5.20
N ALA A 3 6.31 -1.99 4.18
CA ALA A 3 6.94 -2.31 2.90
C ALA A 3 6.98 -1.14 1.91
N GLY A 4 6.16 -0.10 2.11
CA GLY A 4 6.05 1.02 1.17
C GLY A 4 7.38 1.71 0.88
N GLN A 5 8.16 2.01 1.90
CA GLN A 5 9.44 2.70 1.78
C GLN A 5 10.45 1.95 0.89
N LEU A 6 10.35 0.62 0.82
CA LEU A 6 11.23 -0.19 -0.02
C LEU A 6 11.06 0.15 -1.50
N GLY A 7 9.85 0.48 -1.94
CA GLY A 7 9.56 0.89 -3.31
C GLY A 7 10.24 2.19 -3.74
N LEU A 8 10.65 3.03 -2.78
CA LEU A 8 11.41 4.24 -3.05
C LEU A 8 12.93 4.00 -3.04
N LEU A 9 13.39 3.00 -2.27
CA LEU A 9 14.81 2.76 -2.02
C LEU A 9 15.44 1.79 -3.02
N PHE A 10 14.67 0.91 -3.64
CA PHE A 10 15.17 -0.13 -4.54
C PHE A 10 14.56 0.01 -5.93
N SER A 11 15.35 0.47 -6.90
CA SER A 11 14.94 0.60 -8.32
C SER A 11 15.03 -0.73 -9.08
N ASP A 12 15.93 -1.62 -8.68
CA ASP A 12 16.06 -2.96 -9.27
C ASP A 12 14.95 -3.89 -8.77
N GLU A 13 14.18 -4.47 -9.69
CA GLU A 13 13.04 -5.32 -9.34
C GLU A 13 13.43 -6.58 -8.55
N HIS A 14 14.58 -7.17 -8.84
CA HIS A 14 15.03 -8.39 -8.17
C HIS A 14 15.44 -8.07 -6.72
N ALA A 15 16.15 -6.95 -6.52
CA ALA A 15 16.50 -6.46 -5.18
C ALA A 15 15.24 -6.11 -4.40
N LEU A 16 14.27 -5.41 -5.01
CA LEU A 16 13.01 -5.04 -4.36
C LEU A 16 12.22 -6.27 -3.90
N ARG A 17 12.09 -7.30 -4.75
CA ARG A 17 11.43 -8.57 -4.38
C ARG A 17 12.11 -9.23 -3.19
N ARG A 18 13.42 -9.37 -3.26
CA ARG A 18 14.20 -10.00 -2.20
C ARG A 18 14.04 -9.28 -0.87
N VAL A 19 14.23 -7.95 -0.86
CA VAL A 19 14.19 -7.17 0.39
C VAL A 19 12.77 -7.11 0.96
N ALA A 20 11.72 -6.96 0.13
CA ALA A 20 10.34 -6.97 0.58
C ALA A 20 9.96 -8.32 1.22
N ARG A 21 10.41 -9.44 0.63
CA ARG A 21 10.24 -10.79 1.20
C ARG A 21 10.94 -10.92 2.55
N GLU A 22 12.22 -10.58 2.61
CA GLU A 22 13.02 -10.70 3.84
C GLU A 22 12.44 -9.84 4.97
N GLN A 23 12.07 -8.60 4.67
CA GLN A 23 11.45 -7.69 5.62
C GLN A 23 10.11 -8.23 6.16
N SER A 24 9.27 -8.84 5.31
CA SER A 24 8.02 -9.46 5.72
C SER A 24 8.25 -10.61 6.68
N ARG A 25 9.25 -11.46 6.40
CA ARG A 25 9.58 -12.66 7.18
C ARG A 25 10.08 -12.40 8.59
N ILE A 26 10.46 -11.16 8.91
CA ILE A 26 10.80 -10.78 10.29
C ILE A 26 9.62 -11.02 11.24
N THR A 27 8.40 -10.87 10.76
CA THR A 27 7.18 -10.95 11.58
C THR A 27 6.17 -12.00 11.11
N HIS A 28 6.18 -12.39 9.83
CA HIS A 28 5.18 -13.27 9.24
C HIS A 28 5.85 -14.30 8.31
N LEU A 29 5.55 -15.57 8.53
CA LEU A 29 6.08 -16.68 7.71
C LEU A 29 5.13 -17.08 6.58
N ASP A 30 3.86 -16.65 6.61
CA ASP A 30 2.90 -16.94 5.56
C ASP A 30 3.33 -16.26 4.23
N PRO A 31 3.46 -17.01 3.11
CA PRO A 31 3.91 -16.44 1.84
C PRO A 31 2.99 -15.34 1.32
N ARG A 32 1.69 -15.36 1.65
CA ARG A 32 0.76 -14.29 1.29
C ARG A 32 1.15 -12.95 1.91
N CYS A 33 1.72 -12.96 3.13
CA CYS A 33 2.20 -11.74 3.77
C CYS A 33 3.41 -11.16 3.02
N ALA A 34 4.31 -12.00 2.55
CA ALA A 34 5.45 -11.57 1.73
C ALA A 34 4.97 -11.04 0.36
N ALA A 35 4.04 -11.74 -0.28
CA ALA A 35 3.44 -11.30 -1.54
C ALA A 35 2.72 -9.95 -1.40
N GLY A 36 1.96 -9.75 -0.30
CA GLY A 36 1.32 -8.47 0.00
C GLY A 36 2.32 -7.33 0.24
N ALA A 37 3.42 -7.61 0.96
CA ALA A 37 4.50 -6.64 1.14
C ALA A 37 5.16 -6.26 -0.19
N MET A 38 5.39 -7.26 -1.07
CA MET A 38 5.90 -7.03 -2.42
C MET A 38 4.93 -6.20 -3.27
N ALA A 39 3.63 -6.47 -3.19
CA ALA A 39 2.60 -5.71 -3.89
C ALA A 39 2.63 -4.23 -3.49
N VAL A 40 2.64 -3.93 -2.19
CA VAL A 40 2.69 -2.54 -1.69
C VAL A 40 3.98 -1.85 -2.10
N ALA A 41 5.13 -2.52 -1.98
CA ALA A 41 6.41 -1.96 -2.39
C ALA A 41 6.45 -1.64 -3.90
N ARG A 42 5.91 -2.55 -4.74
CA ARG A 42 5.82 -2.32 -6.18
C ARG A 42 4.86 -1.18 -6.53
N ALA A 43 3.69 -1.12 -5.88
CA ALA A 43 2.73 -0.04 -6.06
C ALA A 43 3.36 1.34 -5.76
N VAL A 44 4.13 1.45 -4.68
CA VAL A 44 4.88 2.67 -4.33
C VAL A 44 5.93 2.99 -5.40
N SER A 45 6.70 2.00 -5.85
CA SER A 45 7.71 2.18 -6.90
C SER A 45 7.11 2.73 -8.20
N ILE A 46 5.95 2.20 -8.62
CA ILE A 46 5.25 2.71 -9.82
C ILE A 46 4.70 4.11 -9.58
N ALA A 47 4.03 4.33 -8.44
CA ALA A 47 3.43 5.63 -8.11
C ALA A 47 4.46 6.76 -8.06
N ALA A 48 5.66 6.50 -7.53
CA ALA A 48 6.75 7.46 -7.43
C ALA A 48 7.29 7.95 -8.78
N THR A 49 7.01 7.23 -9.88
CA THR A 49 7.46 7.67 -11.21
C THR A 49 6.76 8.95 -11.70
N GLY A 50 5.62 9.32 -11.12
CA GLY A 50 4.79 10.46 -11.53
C GLY A 50 4.20 10.35 -12.94
N ARG A 51 4.34 9.20 -13.61
CA ARG A 51 3.84 8.97 -14.96
C ARG A 51 2.32 8.86 -15.00
N HIS A 52 1.76 8.95 -16.21
CA HIS A 52 0.35 8.63 -16.41
C HIS A 52 0.03 7.25 -15.83
N LEU A 53 -1.04 7.17 -15.04
CA LEU A 53 -1.45 5.95 -14.36
C LEU A 53 -2.61 5.32 -15.14
N ASP A 54 -2.32 4.25 -15.87
CA ASP A 54 -3.35 3.34 -16.37
C ASP A 54 -3.67 2.29 -15.30
N THR A 55 -4.94 2.22 -14.89
CA THR A 55 -5.39 1.32 -13.82
C THR A 55 -5.16 -0.15 -14.16
N GLY A 56 -5.36 -0.55 -15.41
CA GLY A 56 -5.19 -1.93 -15.84
C GLY A 56 -3.72 -2.36 -15.83
N GLU A 57 -2.86 -1.52 -16.41
CA GLU A 57 -1.41 -1.75 -16.43
C GLU A 57 -0.82 -1.77 -15.01
N PHE A 58 -1.27 -0.85 -14.16
CA PHE A 58 -0.86 -0.79 -12.77
C PHE A 58 -1.22 -2.08 -12.01
N LEU A 59 -2.48 -2.50 -12.09
CA LEU A 59 -2.95 -3.72 -11.41
C LEU A 59 -2.24 -4.97 -11.93
N GLU A 60 -2.03 -5.09 -13.25
CA GLU A 60 -1.32 -6.23 -13.84
C GLU A 60 0.15 -6.28 -13.42
N ASP A 61 0.84 -5.13 -13.38
CA ASP A 61 2.24 -5.06 -12.95
C ASP A 61 2.39 -5.46 -11.48
N VAL A 62 1.56 -4.87 -10.59
CA VAL A 62 1.57 -5.19 -9.15
C VAL A 62 1.19 -6.65 -8.91
N ALA A 63 0.18 -7.18 -9.62
CA ALA A 63 -0.23 -8.58 -9.52
C ALA A 63 0.89 -9.53 -9.91
N ARG A 64 1.51 -9.31 -11.08
CA ARG A 64 2.64 -10.10 -11.58
C ARG A 64 3.82 -10.09 -10.60
N PHE A 65 4.08 -8.95 -9.97
CA PHE A 65 5.16 -8.82 -9.00
C PHE A 65 4.89 -9.65 -7.73
N ALA A 66 3.67 -9.63 -7.21
CA ALA A 66 3.25 -10.39 -6.04
C ALA A 66 3.13 -11.90 -6.31
N GLU A 67 2.67 -12.27 -7.50
CA GLU A 67 2.39 -13.66 -7.91
C GLU A 67 3.65 -14.53 -7.90
N THR A 68 4.83 -13.94 -8.02
CA THR A 68 6.12 -14.66 -7.90
C THR A 68 6.34 -15.24 -6.51
N GLU A 69 5.64 -14.77 -5.49
CA GLU A 69 5.70 -15.28 -4.11
C GLU A 69 4.44 -16.06 -3.74
N ASP A 70 3.25 -15.54 -4.10
CA ASP A 70 1.98 -16.22 -3.86
C ASP A 70 0.95 -15.91 -4.96
N VAL A 71 0.49 -16.95 -5.63
CA VAL A 71 -0.44 -16.87 -6.77
C VAL A 71 -1.79 -16.30 -6.35
N SER A 72 -2.27 -16.60 -5.14
CA SER A 72 -3.59 -16.15 -4.70
C SER A 72 -3.66 -14.64 -4.49
N VAL A 73 -2.58 -14.03 -4.01
CA VAL A 73 -2.44 -12.57 -3.87
C VAL A 73 -2.41 -11.91 -5.25
N GLY A 74 -1.60 -12.43 -6.18
CA GLY A 74 -1.56 -11.91 -7.55
C GLY A 74 -2.92 -11.97 -8.25
N GLN A 75 -3.61 -13.11 -8.14
CA GLN A 75 -4.95 -13.28 -8.72
C GLN A 75 -5.98 -12.32 -8.11
N ALA A 76 -5.95 -12.11 -6.79
CA ALA A 76 -6.85 -11.17 -6.12
C ALA A 76 -6.64 -9.73 -6.63
N ILE A 77 -5.38 -9.30 -6.77
CA ILE A 77 -5.04 -7.97 -7.29
C ILE A 77 -5.48 -7.84 -8.76
N ARG A 78 -5.17 -8.81 -9.60
CA ARG A 78 -5.60 -8.82 -11.02
C ARG A 78 -7.12 -8.78 -11.14
N GLY A 79 -7.84 -9.49 -10.27
CA GLY A 79 -9.30 -9.50 -10.22
C GLY A 79 -9.94 -8.15 -9.92
N MET A 80 -9.20 -7.21 -9.32
CA MET A 80 -9.68 -5.86 -9.00
C MET A 80 -10.16 -5.10 -10.23
N ILE A 81 -9.62 -5.38 -11.41
CA ILE A 81 -10.00 -4.69 -12.67
C ILE A 81 -11.52 -4.75 -12.92
N SER A 82 -12.20 -5.80 -12.45
CA SER A 82 -13.64 -5.98 -12.65
C SER A 82 -14.51 -5.13 -11.73
N TRP A 83 -13.97 -4.56 -10.65
CA TRP A 83 -14.74 -3.83 -9.64
C TRP A 83 -14.07 -2.56 -9.11
N VAL A 84 -12.82 -2.26 -9.51
CA VAL A 84 -12.08 -1.08 -9.02
C VAL A 84 -12.76 0.25 -9.35
N ALA A 85 -13.59 0.29 -10.39
CA ALA A 85 -14.36 1.47 -10.78
C ALA A 85 -15.68 1.64 -9.99
N LEU A 86 -16.06 0.68 -9.16
CA LEU A 86 -17.28 0.76 -8.35
C LEU A 86 -17.12 1.76 -7.21
N ASP A 87 -18.26 2.26 -6.70
CA ASP A 87 -18.30 3.04 -5.47
C ASP A 87 -17.84 2.22 -4.25
N PRO A 88 -17.40 2.87 -3.14
CA PRO A 88 -16.80 2.18 -2.00
C PRO A 88 -17.67 1.06 -1.40
N ALA A 89 -18.98 1.28 -1.26
CA ALA A 89 -19.86 0.27 -0.64
C ALA A 89 -19.97 -1.03 -1.45
N PRO A 90 -20.25 -1.02 -2.76
CA PRO A 90 -20.21 -2.24 -3.58
C PRO A 90 -18.79 -2.80 -3.74
N ALA A 91 -17.74 -1.96 -3.86
CA ALA A 91 -16.36 -2.43 -3.95
C ALA A 91 -15.94 -3.22 -2.69
N ALA A 92 -16.30 -2.74 -1.50
CA ALA A 92 -16.02 -3.42 -0.24
C ALA A 92 -16.57 -4.86 -0.21
N GLN A 93 -17.74 -5.12 -0.83
CA GLN A 93 -18.32 -6.47 -0.90
C GLN A 93 -17.45 -7.44 -1.71
N HIS A 94 -16.76 -6.96 -2.74
CA HIS A 94 -15.81 -7.78 -3.52
C HIS A 94 -14.57 -8.10 -2.69
N VAL A 95 -14.06 -7.14 -1.94
CA VAL A 95 -12.89 -7.32 -1.08
C VAL A 95 -13.19 -8.26 0.08
N HIS A 96 -14.34 -8.13 0.73
CA HIS A 96 -14.77 -9.06 1.78
C HIS A 96 -14.83 -10.53 1.31
N ARG A 97 -15.15 -10.77 0.04
CA ARG A 97 -15.20 -12.12 -0.53
C ARG A 97 -13.82 -12.67 -0.90
N SER A 98 -12.86 -11.82 -1.20
CA SER A 98 -11.55 -12.23 -1.74
C SER A 98 -10.59 -12.78 -0.69
N GLY A 99 -10.88 -12.62 0.60
CA GLY A 99 -9.97 -13.00 1.68
C GLY A 99 -10.67 -13.55 2.91
N LEU A 100 -11.80 -14.22 2.75
CA LEU A 100 -12.57 -14.74 3.87
C LEU A 100 -11.75 -15.74 4.67
N ASP A 101 -11.42 -15.36 5.90
CA ASP A 101 -11.29 -16.30 6.98
C ASP A 101 -12.73 -16.70 7.43
N PRO A 102 -13.18 -17.93 7.13
CA PRO A 102 -14.52 -18.38 7.54
C PRO A 102 -14.72 -18.38 9.06
N GLY A 103 -13.63 -18.23 9.82
CA GLY A 103 -13.64 -18.26 11.28
C GLY A 103 -13.98 -16.94 11.97
N HIS A 104 -14.09 -15.82 11.25
CA HIS A 104 -14.41 -14.52 11.85
C HIS A 104 -15.64 -13.84 11.24
N PRO A 105 -16.84 -14.44 11.37
CA PRO A 105 -18.07 -13.86 10.80
C PRO A 105 -18.52 -12.55 11.45
N GLN A 106 -17.86 -12.10 12.52
CA GLN A 106 -18.20 -10.90 13.28
C GLN A 106 -17.30 -9.68 12.96
N TRP A 107 -16.32 -9.82 12.06
CA TRP A 107 -15.47 -8.71 11.72
C TRP A 107 -16.25 -7.68 10.87
N GLN A 108 -16.40 -6.47 11.40
CA GLN A 108 -17.02 -5.37 10.68
C GLN A 108 -15.96 -4.59 9.91
N GLY A 109 -16.22 -4.29 8.64
CA GLY A 109 -15.25 -3.64 7.76
C GLY A 109 -14.26 -4.63 7.13
N ILE A 110 -13.13 -4.12 6.68
CA ILE A 110 -12.05 -4.94 6.09
C ILE A 110 -11.14 -5.48 7.20
N SER A 111 -10.87 -6.78 7.19
CA SER A 111 -10.03 -7.41 8.20
C SER A 111 -8.54 -7.14 7.97
N ALA A 112 -7.72 -7.40 9.01
CA ALA A 112 -6.26 -7.34 8.93
C ALA A 112 -5.63 -8.44 8.04
N PHE A 113 -6.46 -9.30 7.45
CA PHE A 113 -5.95 -10.33 6.54
C PHE A 113 -5.30 -9.68 5.30
N VAL A 114 -4.17 -10.23 4.85
CA VAL A 114 -3.31 -9.56 3.87
C VAL A 114 -4.01 -9.26 2.54
N ILE A 115 -4.77 -10.22 1.99
CA ILE A 115 -5.43 -10.04 0.68
C ILE A 115 -6.45 -8.90 0.71
N PRO A 116 -7.48 -8.88 1.59
CA PRO A 116 -8.43 -7.80 1.62
C PRO A 116 -7.80 -6.45 1.99
N SER A 117 -6.86 -6.40 2.94
CA SER A 117 -6.24 -5.13 3.32
C SER A 117 -5.37 -4.53 2.22
N VAL A 118 -4.61 -5.34 1.48
CA VAL A 118 -3.83 -4.88 0.32
C VAL A 118 -4.74 -4.45 -0.82
N CYS A 119 -5.73 -5.26 -1.20
CA CYS A 119 -6.65 -4.90 -2.28
C CYS A 119 -7.43 -3.62 -1.96
N TRP A 120 -7.89 -3.45 -0.72
CA TRP A 120 -8.59 -2.23 -0.33
C TRP A 120 -7.69 -0.99 -0.34
N SER A 121 -6.44 -1.12 0.09
CA SER A 121 -5.47 -0.02 0.05
C SER A 121 -5.15 0.41 -1.38
N LEU A 122 -4.99 -0.55 -2.30
CA LEU A 122 -4.81 -0.27 -3.72
C LEU A 122 -6.07 0.35 -4.34
N TYR A 123 -7.26 -0.13 -3.98
CA TYR A 123 -8.54 0.46 -4.40
C TYR A 123 -8.65 1.92 -3.97
N ALA A 124 -8.37 2.21 -2.70
CA ALA A 124 -8.45 3.57 -2.15
C ALA A 124 -7.52 4.53 -2.90
N PHE A 125 -6.31 4.10 -3.22
CA PHE A 125 -5.38 4.86 -4.05
C PHE A 125 -5.89 5.05 -5.49
N LEU A 126 -6.31 3.98 -6.16
CA LEU A 126 -6.74 4.02 -7.56
C LEU A 126 -8.01 4.83 -7.79
N ARG A 127 -8.87 4.94 -6.76
CA ARG A 127 -10.07 5.77 -6.81
C ARG A 127 -9.75 7.27 -6.91
N SER A 128 -8.69 7.73 -6.25
CA SER A 128 -8.30 9.15 -6.19
C SER A 128 -6.77 9.29 -6.19
N PRO A 129 -6.09 8.87 -7.28
CA PRO A 129 -4.63 8.71 -7.28
C PRO A 129 -3.87 10.03 -7.10
N ASP A 130 -4.48 11.16 -7.44
CA ASP A 130 -3.87 12.49 -7.36
C ASP A 130 -4.40 13.30 -6.16
N ASP A 131 -5.19 12.68 -5.28
CA ASP A 131 -5.71 13.29 -4.03
C ASP A 131 -5.37 12.41 -2.83
N TYR A 132 -4.37 12.86 -2.06
CA TYR A 132 -3.91 12.14 -0.86
C TYR A 132 -5.02 11.99 0.19
N TRP A 133 -5.74 13.09 0.46
CA TRP A 133 -6.72 13.10 1.54
C TRP A 133 -7.94 12.24 1.21
N GLU A 134 -8.42 12.30 -0.02
CA GLU A 134 -9.51 11.45 -0.47
C GLU A 134 -9.10 9.96 -0.46
N THR A 135 -7.85 9.65 -0.81
CA THR A 135 -7.29 8.30 -0.67
C THR A 135 -7.37 7.81 0.78
N ILE A 136 -6.94 8.63 1.74
CA ILE A 136 -7.01 8.27 3.17
C ILE A 136 -8.47 8.13 3.64
N CYS A 137 -9.34 9.06 3.29
CA CYS A 137 -10.76 9.00 3.64
C CYS A 137 -11.43 7.72 3.10
N THR A 138 -11.13 7.34 1.86
CA THR A 138 -11.62 6.08 1.27
C THR A 138 -11.07 4.88 2.01
N ALA A 139 -9.78 4.87 2.36
CA ALA A 139 -9.15 3.75 3.05
C ALA A 139 -9.77 3.50 4.43
N VAL A 140 -10.07 4.56 5.20
CA VAL A 140 -10.62 4.43 6.56
C VAL A 140 -12.14 4.29 6.60
N GLY A 141 -12.84 4.83 5.60
CA GLY A 141 -14.31 4.93 5.60
C GLY A 141 -15.05 3.59 5.61
N VAL A 142 -14.39 2.50 5.22
CA VAL A 142 -14.98 1.15 5.21
C VAL A 142 -15.01 0.50 6.60
N GLY A 143 -14.19 0.99 7.53
CA GLY A 143 -14.00 0.39 8.85
C GLY A 143 -13.13 -0.87 8.84
N GLY A 144 -12.94 -1.46 10.00
CA GLY A 144 -12.08 -2.62 10.20
C GLY A 144 -10.65 -2.22 10.57
N ASP A 145 -9.65 -2.81 9.93
CA ASP A 145 -8.22 -2.54 10.15
C ASP A 145 -7.77 -1.24 9.42
N THR A 146 -8.38 -0.13 9.82
CA THR A 146 -8.28 1.16 9.13
C THR A 146 -6.88 1.78 9.15
N ASP A 147 -6.14 1.61 10.23
CA ASP A 147 -4.77 2.10 10.38
C ASP A 147 -3.80 1.41 9.42
N THR A 148 -3.89 0.09 9.30
CA THR A 148 -3.09 -0.67 8.33
C THR A 148 -3.40 -0.27 6.89
N MET A 149 -4.69 -0.17 6.54
CA MET A 149 -5.10 0.19 5.19
C MET A 149 -4.71 1.63 4.85
N ALA A 150 -4.93 2.58 5.77
CA ALA A 150 -4.53 3.97 5.58
C ALA A 150 -3.00 4.12 5.46
N ALA A 151 -2.21 3.36 6.24
CA ALA A 151 -0.76 3.37 6.14
C ALA A 151 -0.26 2.88 4.77
N MET A 152 -0.85 1.81 4.23
CA MET A 152 -0.47 1.29 2.91
C MET A 152 -0.95 2.22 1.78
N ALA A 153 -2.22 2.64 1.80
CA ALA A 153 -2.77 3.55 0.79
C ALA A 153 -2.04 4.90 0.80
N GLY A 154 -1.77 5.43 2.00
CA GLY A 154 -1.03 6.67 2.18
C GLY A 154 0.41 6.59 1.69
N ALA A 155 1.08 5.44 1.84
CA ALA A 155 2.42 5.25 1.30
C ALA A 155 2.41 5.31 -0.24
N VAL A 156 1.43 4.68 -0.90
CA VAL A 156 1.31 4.69 -2.37
C VAL A 156 0.92 6.09 -2.87
N SER A 157 -0.09 6.71 -2.25
CA SER A 157 -0.54 8.06 -2.63
C SER A 157 0.53 9.11 -2.36
N GLY A 158 1.18 9.09 -1.18
CA GLY A 158 2.25 10.02 -0.84
C GLY A 158 3.44 9.93 -1.80
N ALA A 159 3.80 8.73 -2.27
CA ALA A 159 4.84 8.54 -3.27
C ALA A 159 4.47 9.19 -4.62
N ARG A 160 3.19 9.22 -4.97
CA ARG A 160 2.72 9.82 -6.21
C ARG A 160 2.62 11.34 -6.15
N VAL A 161 2.02 11.87 -5.09
CA VAL A 161 1.71 13.30 -5.02
C VAL A 161 2.79 14.13 -4.33
N GLY A 162 3.69 13.48 -3.60
CA GLY A 162 4.79 14.14 -2.88
C GLY A 162 4.36 14.80 -1.57
N ALA A 163 5.35 15.24 -0.79
CA ALA A 163 5.14 15.78 0.56
C ALA A 163 4.30 17.06 0.60
N ALA A 164 4.34 17.89 -0.46
CA ALA A 164 3.59 19.15 -0.52
C ALA A 164 2.07 18.96 -0.57
N ALA A 165 1.59 17.79 -0.99
CA ALA A 165 0.16 17.47 -1.03
C ALA A 165 -0.38 16.94 0.30
N LEU A 166 0.47 16.68 1.27
CA LEU A 166 0.06 16.16 2.58
C LEU A 166 -0.58 17.27 3.43
N PRO A 167 -1.62 16.96 4.24
CA PRO A 167 -2.29 17.95 5.07
C PRO A 167 -1.38 18.55 6.15
N ALA A 168 -0.90 19.76 5.95
CA ALA A 168 0.07 20.42 6.82
C ALA A 168 -0.37 20.46 8.30
N GLY A 169 -1.67 20.69 8.57
CA GLY A 169 -2.21 20.71 9.93
C GLY A 169 -2.20 19.35 10.64
N LEU A 170 -2.10 18.23 9.92
CA LEU A 170 -1.93 16.90 10.50
C LEU A 170 -0.45 16.58 10.67
N ILE A 171 0.37 16.93 9.68
CA ILE A 171 1.82 16.70 9.73
C ILE A 171 2.44 17.41 10.91
N SER A 172 2.08 18.68 11.15
CA SER A 172 2.61 19.46 12.28
C SER A 172 2.28 18.88 13.67
N ARG A 173 1.31 17.97 13.73
CA ARG A 173 0.91 17.27 14.97
C ARG A 173 1.51 15.87 15.09
N LEU A 174 2.24 15.43 14.07
CA LEU A 174 2.86 14.11 14.07
C LEU A 174 3.98 14.09 15.10
N THR A 175 3.89 13.17 16.06
CA THR A 175 4.92 12.95 17.07
C THR A 175 4.92 11.49 17.52
N ASP A 176 6.09 10.96 17.82
CA ASP A 176 6.27 9.71 18.53
C ASP A 176 6.83 10.03 19.92
N ARG A 177 5.94 10.21 20.91
CA ARG A 177 6.27 10.50 22.32
C ARG A 177 7.22 11.68 22.51
N GLU A 178 7.12 12.67 21.64
CA GLU A 178 7.99 13.86 21.62
C GLU A 178 9.46 13.58 21.27
N GLU A 179 9.80 12.34 20.88
CA GLU A 179 11.17 11.99 20.44
C GLU A 179 11.34 12.17 18.94
N TRP A 180 10.30 11.90 18.14
CA TRP A 180 10.29 12.05 16.68
C TRP A 180 9.09 12.85 16.23
N GLY A 181 9.32 13.80 15.32
CA GLY A 181 8.28 14.60 14.67
C GLY A 181 8.39 14.57 13.15
N ALA A 182 7.63 15.45 12.51
CA ALA A 182 7.62 15.54 11.05
C ALA A 182 8.98 15.93 10.47
N GLU A 183 9.72 16.82 11.12
CA GLU A 183 11.03 17.29 10.67
C GLU A 183 12.06 16.16 10.67
N ASP A 184 12.06 15.33 11.71
CA ASP A 184 12.97 14.17 11.82
C ASP A 184 12.69 13.14 10.70
N LEU A 185 11.41 12.94 10.35
CA LEU A 185 11.04 12.05 9.25
C LEU A 185 11.45 12.60 7.88
N VAL A 186 11.39 13.92 7.69
CA VAL A 186 11.87 14.56 6.47
C VAL A 186 13.39 14.44 6.37
N GLU A 187 14.13 14.69 7.45
CA GLU A 187 15.58 14.52 7.48
C GLU A 187 15.98 13.07 7.17
N LEU A 188 15.30 12.10 7.78
CA LEU A 188 15.53 10.68 7.49
C LEU A 188 15.27 10.36 6.01
N ALA A 189 14.18 10.87 5.44
CA ALA A 189 13.85 10.64 4.04
C ALA A 189 14.90 11.24 3.09
N LEU A 190 15.37 12.44 3.36
CA LEU A 190 16.44 13.08 2.59
C LEU A 190 17.78 12.31 2.70
N GLY A 191 18.11 11.83 3.90
CA GLY A 191 19.27 10.97 4.10
C GLY A 191 19.20 9.67 3.30
N CYS A 192 18.03 9.03 3.27
CA CYS A 192 17.79 7.83 2.46
C CYS A 192 17.89 8.12 0.96
N ALA A 193 17.33 9.23 0.48
CA ALA A 193 17.41 9.62 -0.93
C ALA A 193 18.86 9.82 -1.38
N ALA A 194 19.68 10.50 -0.58
CA ALA A 194 21.10 10.72 -0.86
C ALA A 194 21.90 9.41 -1.00
N LEU A 195 21.51 8.34 -0.28
CA LEU A 195 22.15 7.02 -0.42
C LEU A 195 21.77 6.32 -1.73
N VAL A 196 20.52 6.50 -2.18
CA VAL A 196 20.03 5.90 -3.45
C VAL A 196 20.72 6.56 -4.66
N GLU A 197 20.96 7.87 -4.62
CA GLU A 197 21.64 8.59 -5.71
C GLU A 197 23.13 8.21 -5.88
N GLN A 198 23.74 7.61 -4.85
CA GLN A 198 25.13 7.17 -4.86
C GLN A 198 25.32 5.71 -5.27
N SER A 199 24.23 4.96 -5.45
CA SER A 199 24.23 3.52 -5.75
C SER A 199 23.98 3.24 -7.22
#